data_61b43df5aec412663b87c12f1ff892f3
#
_entry.id   61b43df5aec412663b87c12f1ff892f3
#
_cell.length_a   1.000
_cell.length_b   1.000
_cell.length_c   1.000
_cell.angle_alpha   90.00
_cell.angle_beta   90.00
_cell.angle_gamma   90.00
#
_symmetry.space_group_name_H-M   'P 1'
#
loop_
_entity.id
_entity.type
_entity.pdbx_description
1 polymer ?
#
loop_
_entity_poly.entity_id
_entity_poly.type
_entity_poly.pdbx_seq_one_letter_code
_entity_poly.pdbx_strand_id
1 'polypeptide(L)'
;MTLKEILFGGGSALFVLLTLLQLAPIKINPWSAIAKAFGRAINSEVLEKVGKLESELQCVRSGMAEEKAVNCRARILRFGDECLHGERHTKDHFDQTLRDIAAYERYCEDHPEFENNVTELTSDRIKTIYRR
;
A
#
# COMPACT_ATOMS: atom_id res chain seq x y z
N MET A 1 43.75 5.69 -40.19
CA MET A 1 42.59 4.82 -40.08
C MET A 1 41.35 5.68 -40.22
N THR A 2 40.67 5.56 -41.34
CA THR A 2 39.46 6.32 -41.61
C THR A 2 38.23 5.62 -41.00
N LEU A 3 37.22 6.39 -40.58
CA LEU A 3 35.99 5.85 -39.97
C LEU A 3 35.33 4.78 -40.84
N LYS A 4 35.53 4.84 -42.17
CA LYS A 4 35.10 3.80 -43.13
C LYS A 4 35.80 2.47 -42.98
N GLU A 5 37.11 2.44 -42.65
CA GLU A 5 37.88 1.21 -42.45
C GLU A 5 37.48 0.51 -41.13
N ILE A 6 37.13 1.29 -40.09
CA ILE A 6 36.62 0.74 -38.83
C ILE A 6 35.22 0.18 -39.03
N LEU A 7 34.37 0.87 -39.80
CA LEU A 7 32.98 0.44 -40.03
C LEU A 7 32.90 -0.79 -40.95
N PHE A 8 33.75 -0.88 -41.97
CA PHE A 8 33.81 -2.03 -42.89
C PHE A 8 34.60 -3.20 -42.31
N GLY A 9 35.71 -2.96 -41.60
CA GLY A 9 36.54 -4.00 -41.00
C GLY A 9 35.92 -4.60 -39.74
N GLY A 10 35.39 -3.76 -38.85
CA GLY A 10 34.74 -4.19 -37.62
C GLY A 10 33.38 -4.82 -37.85
N GLY A 11 32.59 -4.25 -38.77
CA GLY A 11 31.25 -4.76 -39.12
C GLY A 11 31.31 -6.13 -39.81
N SER A 12 32.29 -6.34 -40.72
CA SER A 12 32.45 -7.63 -41.40
C SER A 12 32.94 -8.72 -40.45
N ALA A 13 33.86 -8.43 -39.52
CA ALA A 13 34.31 -9.36 -38.52
C ALA A 13 33.20 -9.77 -37.58
N LEU A 14 32.39 -8.81 -37.15
CA LEU A 14 31.21 -9.04 -36.28
C LEU A 14 30.14 -9.84 -37.01
N PHE A 15 29.93 -9.60 -38.31
CA PHE A 15 28.99 -10.33 -39.15
C PHE A 15 29.42 -11.77 -39.37
N VAL A 16 30.72 -12.00 -39.62
CA VAL A 16 31.32 -13.34 -39.75
C VAL A 16 31.24 -14.09 -38.44
N LEU A 17 31.50 -13.43 -37.30
CA LEU A 17 31.38 -14.02 -35.96
C LEU A 17 29.91 -14.44 -35.66
N LEU A 18 28.96 -13.58 -36.00
CA LEU A 18 27.52 -13.88 -35.84
C LEU A 18 27.07 -15.02 -36.75
N THR A 19 27.53 -15.10 -37.99
CA THR A 19 27.24 -16.20 -38.91
C THR A 19 27.88 -17.52 -38.47
N LEU A 20 29.11 -17.48 -37.94
CA LEU A 20 29.76 -18.66 -37.36
C LEU A 20 29.06 -19.17 -36.10
N LEU A 21 28.53 -18.28 -35.27
CA LEU A 21 27.68 -18.64 -34.11
C LEU A 21 26.35 -19.27 -34.52
N GLN A 22 25.82 -18.90 -35.70
CA GLN A 22 24.60 -19.50 -36.24
C GLN A 22 24.82 -20.89 -36.85
N LEU A 23 26.02 -21.19 -37.32
CA LEU A 23 26.39 -22.50 -37.86
C LEU A 23 26.80 -23.52 -36.78
N ALA A 24 27.11 -23.06 -35.57
CA ALA A 24 27.34 -23.95 -34.44
C ALA A 24 26.04 -24.63 -34.01
N PRO A 25 26.01 -25.95 -33.74
CA PRO A 25 24.81 -26.68 -33.36
C PRO A 25 24.32 -26.34 -31.95
N ILE A 26 24.84 -25.29 -31.37
CA ILE A 26 24.40 -24.78 -30.08
C ILE A 26 23.20 -23.87 -30.36
N LYS A 27 21.98 -24.36 -30.04
CA LYS A 27 20.70 -23.61 -30.12
C LYS A 27 20.65 -22.43 -29.09
N ILE A 28 21.67 -21.60 -29.10
CA ILE A 28 21.59 -20.34 -28.35
C ILE A 28 21.11 -19.28 -29.34
N ASN A 29 19.86 -18.91 -29.23
CA ASN A 29 19.35 -17.79 -29.98
C ASN A 29 19.85 -16.47 -29.32
N PRO A 30 20.90 -15.80 -29.89
CA PRO A 30 21.49 -14.61 -29.25
C PRO A 30 20.48 -13.48 -29.10
N TRP A 31 19.48 -13.43 -29.99
CA TRP A 31 18.41 -12.44 -29.93
C TRP A 31 17.49 -12.64 -28.74
N SER A 32 17.25 -13.88 -28.32
CA SER A 32 16.45 -14.17 -27.12
C SER A 32 17.19 -13.77 -25.83
N ALA A 33 18.50 -13.90 -25.81
CA ALA A 33 19.32 -13.46 -24.67
C ALA A 33 19.34 -11.91 -24.55
N ILE A 34 19.48 -11.23 -25.68
CA ILE A 34 19.44 -9.76 -25.76
C ILE A 34 18.05 -9.26 -25.39
N ALA A 35 16.98 -9.84 -25.95
CA ALA A 35 15.60 -9.47 -25.62
C ALA A 35 15.28 -9.69 -24.14
N LYS A 36 15.77 -10.79 -23.54
CA LYS A 36 15.63 -11.05 -22.10
C LYS A 36 16.42 -10.04 -21.24
N ALA A 37 17.62 -9.65 -21.66
CA ALA A 37 18.43 -8.66 -20.95
C ALA A 37 17.77 -7.27 -20.99
N PHE A 38 17.28 -6.84 -22.16
CA PHE A 38 16.51 -5.59 -22.30
C PHE A 38 15.19 -5.63 -21.51
N GLY A 39 14.46 -6.74 -21.60
CA GLY A 39 13.22 -6.92 -20.86
C GLY A 39 13.42 -6.85 -19.34
N ARG A 40 14.53 -7.40 -18.82
CA ARG A 40 14.85 -7.30 -17.39
C ARG A 40 15.26 -5.88 -16.98
N ALA A 41 16.03 -5.17 -17.81
CA ALA A 41 16.48 -3.81 -17.51
C ALA A 41 15.29 -2.83 -17.47
N ILE A 42 14.36 -2.93 -18.41
CA ILE A 42 13.14 -2.11 -18.44
C ILE A 42 12.20 -2.49 -17.30
N ASN A 43 12.00 -3.79 -17.04
CA ASN A 43 11.12 -4.24 -15.97
C ASN A 43 11.66 -3.96 -14.57
N SER A 44 12.99 -3.89 -14.36
CA SER A 44 13.56 -3.60 -13.04
C SER A 44 13.19 -2.20 -12.54
N GLU A 45 13.23 -1.19 -13.40
CA GLU A 45 12.86 0.17 -13.04
C GLU A 45 11.34 0.29 -12.75
N VAL A 46 10.52 -0.38 -13.56
CA VAL A 46 9.07 -0.42 -13.34
C VAL A 46 8.72 -1.15 -12.04
N LEU A 47 9.36 -2.30 -11.78
CA LEU A 47 9.15 -3.05 -10.53
C LEU A 47 9.60 -2.27 -9.29
N GLU A 48 10.70 -1.53 -9.36
CA GLU A 48 11.13 -0.66 -8.27
C GLU A 48 10.11 0.47 -8.01
N LYS A 49 9.62 1.11 -9.07
CA LYS A 49 8.59 2.15 -8.95
C LYS A 49 7.27 1.60 -8.39
N VAL A 50 6.85 0.42 -8.84
CA VAL A 50 5.66 -0.26 -8.31
C VAL A 50 5.85 -0.60 -6.84
N GLY A 51 7.00 -1.14 -6.44
CA GLY A 51 7.29 -1.43 -5.03
C GLY A 51 7.26 -0.18 -4.14
N LYS A 52 7.78 0.95 -4.62
CA LYS A 52 7.67 2.24 -3.91
C LYS A 52 6.22 2.70 -3.76
N LEU A 53 5.45 2.63 -4.85
CA LEU A 53 4.02 2.99 -4.83
C LEU A 53 3.21 2.08 -3.89
N GLU A 54 3.49 0.79 -3.86
CA GLU A 54 2.86 -0.14 -2.93
C GLU A 54 3.17 0.22 -1.47
N SER A 55 4.43 0.55 -1.17
CA SER A 55 4.85 0.99 0.17
C SER A 55 4.18 2.31 0.58
N GLU A 56 4.13 3.29 -0.31
CA GLU A 56 3.45 4.57 -0.07
C GLU A 56 1.94 4.36 0.13
N LEU A 57 1.32 3.52 -0.67
CA LEU A 57 -0.09 3.18 -0.54
C LEU A 57 -0.40 2.49 0.79
N GLN A 58 0.49 1.59 1.24
CA GLN A 58 0.35 0.95 2.53
C GLN A 58 0.46 1.97 3.68
N CYS A 59 1.41 2.90 3.60
CA CYS A 59 1.57 3.99 4.57
C CYS A 59 0.32 4.88 4.63
N VAL A 60 -0.22 5.26 3.47
CA VAL A 60 -1.45 6.06 3.39
C VAL A 60 -2.64 5.30 3.99
N ARG A 61 -2.79 4.01 3.68
CA ARG A 61 -3.89 3.19 4.22
C ARG A 61 -3.83 3.06 5.74
N SER A 62 -2.64 2.82 6.30
CA SER A 62 -2.48 2.74 7.75
C SER A 62 -2.77 4.09 8.43
N GLY A 63 -2.28 5.19 7.87
CA GLY A 63 -2.57 6.55 8.37
C GLY A 63 -4.06 6.89 8.32
N MET A 64 -4.76 6.52 7.26
CA MET A 64 -6.23 6.72 7.15
C MET A 64 -7.01 5.86 8.15
N ALA A 65 -6.54 4.65 8.45
CA ALA A 65 -7.18 3.79 9.45
C ALA A 65 -7.01 4.37 10.85
N GLU A 66 -5.82 4.85 11.18
CA GLU A 66 -5.53 5.53 12.44
C GLU A 66 -6.35 6.82 12.60
N GLU A 67 -6.38 7.68 11.59
CA GLU A 67 -7.18 8.90 11.59
C GLU A 67 -8.67 8.60 11.81
N LYS A 68 -9.20 7.55 11.17
CA LYS A 68 -10.57 7.11 11.39
C LYS A 68 -10.81 6.70 12.85
N ALA A 69 -9.88 5.99 13.47
CA ALA A 69 -9.98 5.61 14.89
C ALA A 69 -9.95 6.82 15.81
N VAL A 70 -9.06 7.78 15.56
CA VAL A 70 -8.99 9.05 16.30
C VAL A 70 -10.29 9.83 16.18
N ASN A 71 -10.86 9.90 14.98
CA ASN A 71 -12.15 10.57 14.73
C ASN A 71 -13.31 9.85 15.42
N CYS A 72 -13.34 8.52 15.44
CA CYS A 72 -14.33 7.76 16.21
C CYS A 72 -14.20 8.07 17.69
N ARG A 73 -12.98 8.04 18.26
CA ARG A 73 -12.71 8.39 19.66
C ARG A 73 -13.26 9.78 20.01
N ALA A 74 -12.96 10.78 19.19
CA ALA A 74 -13.44 12.15 19.43
C ALA A 74 -14.98 12.25 19.44
N ARG A 75 -15.67 11.54 18.53
CA ARG A 75 -17.15 11.51 18.51
C ARG A 75 -17.74 10.79 19.70
N ILE A 76 -17.14 9.66 20.12
CA ILE A 76 -17.59 8.90 21.31
C ILE A 76 -17.48 9.77 22.56
N LEU A 77 -16.35 10.44 22.77
CA LEU A 77 -16.14 11.29 23.94
C LEU A 77 -17.11 12.47 23.96
N ARG A 78 -17.31 13.12 22.80
CA ARG A 78 -18.29 14.22 22.68
C ARG A 78 -19.70 13.74 23.01
N PHE A 79 -20.15 12.65 22.41
CA PHE A 79 -21.47 12.09 22.65
C PHE A 79 -21.67 11.71 24.13
N GLY A 80 -20.62 11.14 24.75
CA GLY A 80 -20.64 10.84 26.17
C GLY A 80 -20.78 12.07 27.05
N ASP A 81 -20.11 13.17 26.69
CA ASP A 81 -20.21 14.45 27.38
C ASP A 81 -21.61 15.06 27.24
N GLU A 82 -22.18 15.06 26.03
CA GLU A 82 -23.55 15.49 25.76
C GLU A 82 -24.59 14.69 26.59
N CYS A 83 -24.39 13.36 26.70
CA CYS A 83 -25.22 12.53 27.57
C CYS A 83 -25.10 12.88 29.07
N LEU A 84 -23.88 13.28 29.51
CA LEU A 84 -23.65 13.71 30.91
C LEU A 84 -24.38 15.02 31.23
N HIS A 85 -24.45 15.92 30.26
CA HIS A 85 -25.17 17.20 30.38
C HIS A 85 -26.67 17.05 30.19
N GLY A 86 -27.16 15.83 29.97
CA GLY A 86 -28.61 15.56 29.88
C GLY A 86 -29.21 15.91 28.51
N GLU A 87 -28.39 16.05 27.48
CA GLU A 87 -28.89 16.27 26.12
C GLU A 87 -29.69 15.07 25.62
N ARG A 88 -30.77 15.35 24.88
CA ARG A 88 -31.61 14.29 24.29
C ARG A 88 -31.11 13.93 22.91
N HIS A 89 -30.82 12.65 22.71
CA HIS A 89 -30.38 12.12 21.43
C HIS A 89 -31.45 11.21 20.83
N THR A 90 -31.49 11.17 19.50
CA THR A 90 -32.33 10.24 18.76
C THR A 90 -31.74 8.84 18.78
N LYS A 91 -32.58 7.83 18.53
CA LYS A 91 -32.12 6.45 18.38
C LYS A 91 -31.02 6.31 17.30
N ASP A 92 -31.19 6.99 16.16
CA ASP A 92 -30.21 6.95 15.06
C ASP A 92 -28.86 7.50 15.48
N HIS A 93 -28.83 8.52 16.34
CA HIS A 93 -27.58 9.08 16.87
C HIS A 93 -26.88 8.08 17.81
N PHE A 94 -27.64 7.39 18.66
CA PHE A 94 -27.11 6.27 19.47
C PHE A 94 -26.57 5.14 18.59
N ASP A 95 -27.33 4.71 17.58
CA ASP A 95 -26.92 3.63 16.67
C ASP A 95 -25.64 3.99 15.89
N GLN A 96 -25.47 5.25 15.51
CA GLN A 96 -24.24 5.73 14.90
C GLN A 96 -23.08 5.70 15.88
N THR A 97 -23.29 6.16 17.11
CA THR A 97 -22.24 6.17 18.15
C THR A 97 -21.83 4.75 18.52
N LEU A 98 -22.76 3.80 18.59
CA LEU A 98 -22.46 2.39 18.83
C LEU A 98 -21.62 1.78 17.69
N ARG A 99 -21.85 2.18 16.43
CA ARG A 99 -20.97 1.80 15.29
C ARG A 99 -19.58 2.40 15.41
N ASP A 100 -19.48 3.65 15.86
CA ASP A 100 -18.17 4.30 16.09
C ASP A 100 -17.41 3.61 17.23
N ILE A 101 -18.09 3.22 18.30
CA ILE A 101 -17.51 2.43 19.41
C ILE A 101 -16.95 1.11 18.87
N ALA A 102 -17.77 0.34 18.14
CA ALA A 102 -17.34 -0.93 17.58
C ALA A 102 -16.15 -0.80 16.59
N ALA A 103 -16.13 0.27 15.80
CA ALA A 103 -15.04 0.54 14.87
C ALA A 103 -13.74 0.91 15.60
N TYR A 104 -13.84 1.70 16.67
CA TYR A 104 -12.71 2.09 17.51
C TYR A 104 -12.15 0.90 18.29
N GLU A 105 -13.01 0.11 18.95
CA GLU A 105 -12.61 -1.09 19.70
C GLU A 105 -11.86 -2.08 18.79
N ARG A 106 -12.37 -2.35 17.59
CA ARG A 106 -11.71 -3.22 16.60
C ARG A 106 -10.33 -2.69 16.18
N TYR A 107 -10.21 -1.39 15.94
CA TYR A 107 -8.92 -0.80 15.59
C TYR A 107 -7.90 -0.97 16.72
N CYS A 108 -8.32 -0.76 17.97
CA CYS A 108 -7.47 -0.97 19.14
C CYS A 108 -7.04 -2.43 19.33
N GLU A 109 -7.90 -3.39 19.02
CA GLU A 109 -7.58 -4.83 19.05
C GLU A 109 -6.51 -5.18 18.00
N ASP A 110 -6.62 -4.61 16.80
CA ASP A 110 -5.69 -4.85 15.69
C ASP A 110 -4.35 -4.10 15.88
N HIS A 111 -4.31 -3.05 16.74
CA HIS A 111 -3.15 -2.16 16.96
C HIS A 111 -2.89 -1.97 18.45
N PRO A 112 -2.23 -2.95 19.11
CA PRO A 112 -1.98 -2.88 20.57
C PRO A 112 -1.10 -1.70 21.01
N GLU A 113 -0.32 -1.12 20.09
CA GLU A 113 0.52 0.08 20.31
C GLU A 113 -0.29 1.39 20.32
N PHE A 114 -1.52 1.36 19.83
CA PHE A 114 -2.40 2.52 19.86
C PHE A 114 -2.99 2.70 21.26
N GLU A 115 -3.16 3.96 21.70
CA GLU A 115 -3.75 4.26 23.01
C GLU A 115 -5.13 3.62 23.19
N ASN A 116 -5.17 2.58 24.00
CA ASN A 116 -6.39 1.83 24.37
C ASN A 116 -7.04 2.47 25.60
N ASN A 117 -8.29 2.10 25.86
CA ASN A 117 -9.04 2.38 27.11
C ASN A 117 -9.46 3.85 27.30
N VAL A 118 -9.11 4.76 26.41
CA VAL A 118 -9.51 6.18 26.54
C VAL A 118 -11.02 6.37 26.54
N THR A 119 -11.75 5.51 25.85
CA THR A 119 -13.21 5.58 25.73
C THR A 119 -13.97 4.54 26.54
N GLU A 120 -13.31 3.64 27.26
CA GLU A 120 -13.92 2.47 27.90
C GLU A 120 -15.11 2.85 28.79
N LEU A 121 -14.86 3.69 29.79
CA LEU A 121 -15.91 4.13 30.71
C LEU A 121 -17.04 4.91 30.02
N THR A 122 -16.71 5.71 29.01
CA THR A 122 -17.68 6.48 28.23
C THR A 122 -18.53 5.57 27.36
N SER A 123 -17.92 4.60 26.71
CA SER A 123 -18.59 3.60 25.88
C SER A 123 -19.56 2.75 26.69
N ASP A 124 -19.16 2.30 27.88
CA ASP A 124 -20.03 1.52 28.78
C ASP A 124 -21.23 2.32 29.27
N ARG A 125 -21.01 3.60 29.58
CA ARG A 125 -22.10 4.50 29.96
C ARG A 125 -23.08 4.69 28.80
N ILE A 126 -22.62 4.95 27.59
CA ILE A 126 -23.47 5.11 26.40
C ILE A 126 -24.28 3.83 26.16
N LYS A 127 -23.62 2.66 26.19
CA LYS A 127 -24.30 1.36 26.06
C LYS A 127 -25.36 1.14 27.15
N THR A 128 -25.12 1.63 28.37
CA THR A 128 -26.07 1.53 29.49
C THR A 128 -27.27 2.43 29.31
N ILE A 129 -27.08 3.68 28.87
CA ILE A 129 -28.16 4.63 28.60
C ILE A 129 -29.05 4.11 27.48
N TYR A 130 -28.48 3.56 26.41
CA TYR A 130 -29.25 3.02 25.28
C TYR A 130 -30.16 1.85 25.63
N ARG A 131 -29.79 1.06 26.66
CA ARG A 131 -30.60 -0.11 27.13
C ARG A 131 -31.75 0.22 28.04
N ARG A 132 -31.84 1.47 28.51
CA ARG A 132 -32.92 1.98 29.36
C ARG A 132 -34.10 2.50 28.57
#